data_c9770036b9e6325476ebc8cb8a9d21ee
#
_entry.id   c9770036b9e6325476ebc8cb8a9d21ee
#
_cell.length_a   1.000
_cell.length_b   1.000
_cell.length_c   1.000
_cell.angle_alpha   90.00
_cell.angle_beta   90.00
_cell.angle_gamma   90.00
#
_symmetry.space_group_name_H-M   'P 1'
#
loop_
_entity.id
_entity.type
_entity.pdbx_description
1 polymer ?
#
loop_
_entity_poly.entity_id
_entity_poly.type
_entity_poly.pdbx_seq_one_letter_code
_entity_poly.pdbx_strand_id
1 'polypeptide(L)'
;MNTKQKFRLILAFIAVSVVFASCKDNDNENDVEQNVKFAMSLDMPLNITSPSLTGATATLTNVQTKKTYVASNFRKAGTQYVDTTEVPEGNYTLDIRGGISYNLDTTIVKTSVKATENNVIVNKTVTGNAVSHKTIALNTYNAQDGFVISEIFFTGTLTPEGKQYANDQYIKIANNSDSVLYADGLAFVESSFMTVSKFDYTPDIMNQAMTIDAIYIIPGSGKEHPIKPGQEIILALNAKNHKEINSNSMDLSNADFEFYDVSSNPKFSDDDNPNVPNLVNWYDYSNTYFTLHNRGYHSYAIAKPETDKETFLRNYYYKYSYVMSSNGTSYTMNKDGYKMPNSWIIDAVNLSVAGSYQWNVVSALLMQDGLTAEVLTMIKQDSARL
;
A
#
# COMPACT_ATOMS: atom_id res chain seq x y z
N MET A 1 -19.29 50.90 24.98
CA MET A 1 -20.30 50.77 23.93
C MET A 1 -21.66 50.91 24.56
N ASN A 2 -22.41 51.92 24.20
CA ASN A 2 -23.59 52.38 24.91
C ASN A 2 -24.82 51.49 24.58
N THR A 3 -25.66 51.22 25.55
CA THR A 3 -26.81 50.29 25.47
C THR A 3 -27.75 50.56 24.25
N LYS A 4 -27.76 51.77 23.76
CA LYS A 4 -28.53 52.18 22.56
C LYS A 4 -27.94 51.67 21.24
N GLN A 5 -26.67 51.34 21.19
CA GLN A 5 -26.01 50.74 20.00
C GLN A 5 -26.24 49.22 19.90
N LYS A 6 -26.39 48.54 21.05
CA LYS A 6 -26.73 47.11 21.06
C LYS A 6 -28.18 46.84 20.60
N PHE A 7 -29.10 47.78 20.89
CA PHE A 7 -30.49 47.64 20.47
C PHE A 7 -30.70 47.89 18.96
N ARG A 8 -29.85 48.73 18.32
CA ARG A 8 -29.91 48.98 16.87
C ARG A 8 -29.28 47.82 16.05
N LEU A 9 -28.36 47.07 16.62
CA LEU A 9 -27.79 45.91 15.96
C LEU A 9 -28.74 44.68 16.00
N ILE A 10 -29.57 44.57 17.04
CA ILE A 10 -30.55 43.47 17.17
C ILE A 10 -31.75 43.69 16.23
N LEU A 11 -32.16 44.96 15.98
CA LEU A 11 -33.23 45.26 15.01
C LEU A 11 -32.80 45.10 13.54
N ALA A 12 -31.50 45.22 13.23
CA ALA A 12 -30.98 45.00 11.85
C ALA A 12 -30.92 43.52 11.45
N PHE A 13 -30.88 42.58 12.45
CA PHE A 13 -30.88 41.15 12.18
C PHE A 13 -32.26 40.52 12.06
N ILE A 14 -33.33 41.20 12.54
CA ILE A 14 -34.71 40.72 12.45
C ILE A 14 -35.39 41.15 11.14
N ALA A 15 -34.83 42.13 10.42
CA ALA A 15 -35.43 42.67 9.19
C ALA A 15 -35.00 41.91 7.90
N VAL A 16 -34.10 40.93 7.99
CA VAL A 16 -33.63 40.11 6.83
C VAL A 16 -34.29 38.73 6.74
N SER A 17 -35.12 38.36 7.74
CA SER A 17 -35.75 37.03 7.80
C SER A 17 -37.20 36.97 7.33
N VAL A 18 -37.70 37.95 6.60
CA VAL A 18 -39.15 38.01 6.18
C VAL A 18 -39.35 38.20 4.67
N VAL A 19 -38.42 37.78 3.83
CA VAL A 19 -38.62 37.84 2.37
C VAL A 19 -38.32 36.51 1.66
N PHE A 20 -38.61 35.37 2.25
CA PHE A 20 -38.74 34.11 1.53
C PHE A 20 -39.94 33.30 2.05
N ALA A 21 -41.10 33.84 1.89
CA ALA A 21 -42.33 33.07 2.04
C ALA A 21 -43.31 33.55 0.97
N SER A 22 -43.16 33.07 -0.24
CA SER A 22 -44.22 32.91 -1.21
C SER A 22 -43.72 32.29 -2.48
N CYS A 23 -43.69 30.98 -2.55
CA CYS A 23 -44.13 30.22 -3.71
C CYS A 23 -44.62 28.89 -3.15
N LYS A 24 -45.89 28.83 -3.00
CA LYS A 24 -46.62 27.62 -2.74
C LYS A 24 -46.98 27.07 -4.10
N ASP A 25 -46.11 26.22 -4.64
CA ASP A 25 -46.55 25.27 -5.63
C ASP A 25 -46.85 23.97 -4.90
N ASN A 26 -48.12 23.64 -4.90
CA ASN A 26 -48.64 22.36 -4.53
C ASN A 26 -48.26 21.36 -5.63
N ASP A 27 -47.12 20.73 -5.49
CA ASP A 27 -46.88 19.44 -6.11
C ASP A 27 -46.61 18.45 -4.99
N ASN A 28 -47.71 17.87 -4.52
CA ASN A 28 -47.71 16.59 -3.80
C ASN A 28 -47.37 15.50 -4.82
N GLU A 29 -46.18 15.49 -5.36
CA GLU A 29 -45.56 14.26 -5.78
C GLU A 29 -44.82 13.70 -4.56
N ASN A 30 -45.48 12.75 -3.90
CA ASN A 30 -44.77 11.75 -3.13
C ASN A 30 -43.81 11.09 -4.13
N ASP A 31 -42.61 11.63 -4.30
CA ASP A 31 -41.48 10.92 -4.86
C ASP A 31 -41.13 9.78 -3.88
N VAL A 32 -41.87 8.71 -3.99
CA VAL A 32 -41.51 7.44 -3.38
C VAL A 32 -40.23 7.08 -4.07
N GLU A 33 -39.07 7.29 -3.42
CA GLU A 33 -37.77 6.83 -3.90
C GLU A 33 -37.95 5.39 -4.35
N GLN A 34 -38.03 5.14 -5.67
CA GLN A 34 -38.20 3.80 -6.20
C GLN A 34 -36.87 3.07 -6.03
N ASN A 35 -36.88 2.12 -5.11
CA ASN A 35 -35.74 1.22 -4.98
C ASN A 35 -35.66 0.31 -6.20
N VAL A 36 -34.45 0.12 -6.68
CA VAL A 36 -34.11 -0.81 -7.76
C VAL A 36 -33.20 -1.91 -7.22
N LYS A 37 -33.30 -3.10 -7.81
CA LYS A 37 -32.40 -4.20 -7.47
C LYS A 37 -31.03 -3.93 -8.04
N PHE A 38 -30.02 -3.99 -7.18
CA PHE A 38 -28.63 -3.90 -7.54
C PHE A 38 -27.91 -5.20 -7.14
N ALA A 39 -27.38 -5.90 -8.12
CA ALA A 39 -26.63 -7.13 -7.93
C ALA A 39 -25.11 -6.87 -7.93
N MET A 40 -24.43 -7.49 -6.99
CA MET A 40 -22.97 -7.45 -6.86
C MET A 40 -22.41 -8.85 -7.05
N SER A 41 -21.36 -8.98 -7.86
CA SER A 41 -20.56 -10.21 -7.97
C SER A 41 -19.13 -9.91 -7.53
N LEU A 42 -18.65 -10.64 -6.54
CA LEU A 42 -17.31 -10.49 -6.01
C LEU A 42 -16.37 -11.51 -6.65
N ASP A 43 -15.38 -11.02 -7.38
CA ASP A 43 -14.24 -11.84 -7.82
C ASP A 43 -13.26 -12.00 -6.66
N MET A 44 -12.82 -13.22 -6.43
CA MET A 44 -11.82 -13.50 -5.42
C MET A 44 -10.45 -12.97 -5.84
N PRO A 45 -9.55 -12.65 -4.87
CA PRO A 45 -8.22 -12.18 -5.18
C PRO A 45 -7.49 -13.11 -6.14
N LEU A 46 -6.76 -12.53 -7.08
CA LEU A 46 -5.96 -13.30 -8.04
C LEU A 46 -4.90 -14.14 -7.30
N ASN A 47 -4.55 -15.27 -7.90
CA ASN A 47 -3.53 -16.21 -7.40
C ASN A 47 -3.87 -16.97 -6.10
N ILE A 48 -5.12 -16.89 -5.63
CA ILE A 48 -5.60 -17.72 -4.51
C ILE A 48 -6.46 -18.86 -5.05
N THR A 49 -6.06 -20.10 -4.76
CA THR A 49 -6.80 -21.27 -5.20
C THR A 49 -7.95 -21.57 -4.26
N SER A 50 -9.17 -21.61 -4.79
CA SER A 50 -10.40 -22.01 -4.08
C SER A 50 -10.64 -21.32 -2.73
N PRO A 51 -10.58 -19.98 -2.64
CA PRO A 51 -10.82 -19.26 -1.39
C PRO A 51 -12.28 -19.40 -0.95
N SER A 52 -12.48 -19.37 0.36
CA SER A 52 -13.79 -19.33 1.00
C SER A 52 -14.01 -17.95 1.61
N LEU A 53 -15.02 -17.21 1.14
CA LEU A 53 -15.38 -15.90 1.67
C LEU A 53 -16.16 -16.04 2.98
N THR A 54 -15.85 -15.22 3.97
CA THR A 54 -16.52 -15.18 5.27
C THR A 54 -16.83 -13.75 5.69
N GLY A 55 -18.05 -13.50 6.16
CA GLY A 55 -18.45 -12.24 6.77
C GLY A 55 -18.34 -11.01 5.86
N ALA A 56 -18.52 -11.16 4.54
CA ALA A 56 -18.45 -10.02 3.64
C ALA A 56 -19.61 -9.06 3.84
N THR A 57 -19.28 -7.77 3.86
CA THR A 57 -20.22 -6.65 3.95
C THR A 57 -19.89 -5.64 2.86
N ALA A 58 -20.89 -5.24 2.10
CA ALA A 58 -20.81 -4.17 1.12
C ALA A 58 -21.63 -2.97 1.60
N THR A 59 -20.99 -1.81 1.71
CA THR A 59 -21.62 -0.55 2.09
C THR A 59 -21.71 0.36 0.87
N LEU A 60 -22.92 0.67 0.43
CA LEU A 60 -23.17 1.62 -0.65
C LEU A 60 -23.51 2.98 -0.02
N THR A 61 -22.72 4.00 -0.32
CA THR A 61 -22.97 5.38 0.11
C THR A 61 -23.38 6.21 -1.09
N ASN A 62 -24.63 6.73 -1.07
CA ASN A 62 -25.10 7.61 -2.13
C ASN A 62 -24.27 8.90 -2.13
N VAL A 63 -23.72 9.26 -3.29
CA VAL A 63 -22.80 10.40 -3.43
C VAL A 63 -23.48 11.74 -3.10
N GLN A 64 -24.78 11.87 -3.43
CA GLN A 64 -25.54 13.11 -3.23
C GLN A 64 -26.17 13.17 -1.84
N THR A 65 -26.92 12.14 -1.45
CA THR A 65 -27.72 12.17 -0.20
C THR A 65 -26.92 11.75 1.02
N LYS A 66 -25.74 11.13 0.83
CA LYS A 66 -24.90 10.53 1.88
C LYS A 66 -25.57 9.39 2.66
N LYS A 67 -26.76 8.96 2.24
CA LYS A 67 -27.40 7.76 2.81
C LYS A 67 -26.60 6.52 2.50
N THR A 68 -26.55 5.58 3.44
CA THR A 68 -25.85 4.30 3.33
C THR A 68 -26.80 3.13 3.28
N TYR A 69 -26.46 2.12 2.49
CA TYR A 69 -27.18 0.86 2.35
C TYR A 69 -26.18 -0.28 2.49
N VAL A 70 -26.57 -1.36 3.15
CA VAL A 70 -25.67 -2.47 3.48
C VAL A 70 -26.19 -3.78 2.89
N ALA A 71 -25.32 -4.52 2.23
CA ALA A 71 -25.53 -5.88 1.77
C ALA A 71 -24.53 -6.83 2.43
N SER A 72 -25.01 -7.94 3.01
CA SER A 72 -24.16 -8.88 3.77
C SER A 72 -24.51 -10.36 3.56
N ASN A 73 -25.34 -10.66 2.57
CA ASN A 73 -25.81 -12.02 2.31
C ASN A 73 -25.14 -12.66 1.09
N PHE A 74 -23.84 -12.42 0.93
CA PHE A 74 -23.07 -12.97 -0.17
C PHE A 74 -23.06 -14.50 -0.17
N ARG A 75 -23.49 -15.11 -1.29
CA ARG A 75 -23.56 -16.55 -1.49
C ARG A 75 -22.68 -16.95 -2.66
N LYS A 76 -22.05 -18.12 -2.53
CA LYS A 76 -21.19 -18.65 -3.59
C LYS A 76 -22.02 -19.00 -4.83
N ALA A 77 -21.60 -18.51 -5.98
CA ALA A 77 -22.16 -18.77 -7.30
C ALA A 77 -21.01 -19.02 -8.29
N GLY A 78 -20.70 -20.30 -8.50
CA GLY A 78 -19.52 -20.69 -9.29
C GLY A 78 -18.21 -20.30 -8.60
N THR A 79 -17.40 -19.48 -9.28
CA THR A 79 -16.14 -18.95 -8.75
C THR A 79 -16.31 -17.63 -8.01
N GLN A 80 -17.48 -16.99 -8.09
CA GLN A 80 -17.80 -15.69 -7.49
C GLN A 80 -18.67 -15.85 -6.25
N TYR A 81 -18.78 -14.74 -5.49
CA TYR A 81 -19.80 -14.59 -4.45
C TYR A 81 -20.74 -13.46 -4.85
N VAL A 82 -22.06 -13.71 -4.75
CA VAL A 82 -23.08 -12.78 -5.21
C VAL A 82 -24.04 -12.41 -4.11
N ASP A 83 -24.47 -11.13 -4.11
CA ASP A 83 -25.58 -10.63 -3.31
C ASP A 83 -26.39 -9.63 -4.13
N THR A 84 -27.66 -9.41 -3.74
CA THR A 84 -28.53 -8.44 -4.38
C THR A 84 -29.22 -7.62 -3.28
N THR A 85 -29.08 -6.31 -3.36
CA THR A 85 -29.72 -5.37 -2.47
C THR A 85 -30.69 -4.45 -3.21
N GLU A 86 -31.59 -3.82 -2.50
CA GLU A 86 -32.52 -2.80 -3.05
C GLU A 86 -32.10 -1.43 -2.56
N VAL A 87 -31.77 -0.54 -3.49
CA VAL A 87 -31.36 0.83 -3.23
C VAL A 87 -32.01 1.79 -4.23
N PRO A 88 -32.24 3.07 -3.90
CA PRO A 88 -32.69 4.06 -4.86
C PRO A 88 -31.75 4.18 -6.08
N GLU A 89 -32.31 4.66 -7.20
CA GLU A 89 -31.48 5.06 -8.32
C GLU A 89 -30.48 6.16 -7.91
N GLY A 90 -29.26 6.10 -8.42
CA GLY A 90 -28.26 7.11 -8.09
C GLY A 90 -26.84 6.69 -8.35
N ASN A 91 -25.92 7.56 -7.94
CA ASN A 91 -24.48 7.30 -7.98
C ASN A 91 -23.99 7.00 -6.56
N TYR A 92 -23.21 5.95 -6.42
CA TYR A 92 -22.74 5.43 -5.15
C TYR A 92 -21.23 5.27 -5.10
N THR A 93 -20.68 5.45 -3.92
CA THR A 93 -19.39 4.83 -3.55
C THR A 93 -19.69 3.50 -2.88
N LEU A 94 -19.00 2.46 -3.27
CA LEU A 94 -19.15 1.12 -2.74
C LEU A 94 -17.86 0.72 -2.01
N ASP A 95 -17.96 0.41 -0.72
CA ASP A 95 -16.87 -0.15 0.10
C ASP A 95 -17.27 -1.58 0.49
N ILE A 96 -16.37 -2.53 0.24
CA ILE A 96 -16.57 -3.95 0.56
C ILE A 96 -15.45 -4.38 1.49
N ARG A 97 -15.82 -5.07 2.56
CA ARG A 97 -14.90 -5.67 3.53
C ARG A 97 -15.37 -7.07 3.89
N GLY A 98 -14.42 -7.98 4.11
CA GLY A 98 -14.71 -9.35 4.49
C GLY A 98 -13.46 -10.12 4.88
N GLY A 99 -13.62 -11.39 5.18
CA GLY A 99 -12.53 -12.32 5.38
C GLY A 99 -12.52 -13.40 4.32
N ILE A 100 -11.36 -13.97 4.04
CA ILE A 100 -11.22 -15.19 3.25
C ILE A 100 -10.37 -16.21 3.99
N SER A 101 -10.62 -17.48 3.71
CA SER A 101 -9.73 -18.57 4.09
C SER A 101 -9.41 -19.42 2.87
N TYR A 102 -8.18 -19.88 2.77
CA TYR A 102 -7.71 -20.73 1.66
C TYR A 102 -6.60 -21.66 2.13
N ASN A 103 -6.33 -22.70 1.36
CA ASN A 103 -5.23 -23.61 1.64
C ASN A 103 -3.96 -23.12 0.94
N LEU A 104 -2.90 -22.94 1.72
CA LEU A 104 -1.55 -22.79 1.23
C LEU A 104 -0.79 -24.07 1.63
N ASP A 105 -0.60 -24.97 0.70
CA ASP A 105 -0.14 -26.35 0.94
C ASP A 105 -1.00 -27.06 2.01
N THR A 106 -0.42 -27.37 3.17
CA THR A 106 -1.12 -28.03 4.28
C THR A 106 -1.69 -27.07 5.31
N THR A 107 -1.49 -25.76 5.14
CA THR A 107 -1.88 -24.75 6.14
C THR A 107 -3.11 -23.97 5.65
N ILE A 108 -4.09 -23.77 6.54
CA ILE A 108 -5.21 -22.87 6.29
C ILE A 108 -4.77 -21.45 6.64
N VAL A 109 -4.69 -20.59 5.62
CA VAL A 109 -4.45 -19.15 5.78
C VAL A 109 -5.79 -18.43 5.88
N LYS A 110 -5.88 -17.49 6.82
CA LYS A 110 -7.01 -16.56 6.95
C LYS A 110 -6.48 -15.15 6.77
N THR A 111 -7.15 -14.36 5.94
CA THR A 111 -6.81 -12.96 5.72
C THR A 111 -8.05 -12.14 5.43
N SER A 112 -7.94 -10.83 5.52
CA SER A 112 -9.02 -9.92 5.19
C SER A 112 -9.00 -9.56 3.70
N VAL A 113 -10.18 -9.21 3.16
CA VAL A 113 -10.34 -8.70 1.80
C VAL A 113 -11.11 -7.39 1.81
N LYS A 114 -10.76 -6.51 0.88
CA LYS A 114 -11.45 -5.24 0.65
C LYS A 114 -11.58 -4.94 -0.85
N ALA A 115 -12.52 -4.08 -1.19
CA ALA A 115 -12.58 -3.37 -2.46
C ALA A 115 -13.32 -2.05 -2.27
N THR A 116 -12.90 -1.02 -2.98
CA THR A 116 -13.59 0.26 -3.03
C THR A 116 -13.83 0.64 -4.48
N GLU A 117 -15.08 0.96 -4.82
CA GLU A 117 -15.47 1.40 -6.16
C GLU A 117 -16.14 2.78 -6.05
N ASN A 118 -15.68 3.72 -6.83
CA ASN A 118 -16.26 5.04 -6.95
C ASN A 118 -17.15 5.11 -8.20
N ASN A 119 -18.16 5.97 -8.18
CA ASN A 119 -19.07 6.19 -9.32
C ASN A 119 -19.83 4.93 -9.77
N VAL A 120 -20.32 4.15 -8.81
CA VAL A 120 -21.21 3.01 -9.08
C VAL A 120 -22.60 3.55 -9.41
N ILE A 121 -22.99 3.48 -10.68
CA ILE A 121 -24.29 3.95 -11.15
C ILE A 121 -25.30 2.83 -10.99
N VAL A 122 -26.31 3.09 -10.16
CA VAL A 122 -27.48 2.22 -10.00
C VAL A 122 -28.66 2.89 -10.67
N ASN A 123 -29.23 2.25 -11.69
CA ASN A 123 -30.35 2.76 -12.45
C ASN A 123 -31.34 1.63 -12.79
N LYS A 124 -32.58 2.03 -13.03
CA LYS A 124 -33.62 1.12 -13.52
C LYS A 124 -33.35 0.81 -14.98
N THR A 125 -33.01 -0.43 -15.28
CA THR A 125 -32.84 -0.86 -16.66
C THR A 125 -34.22 -0.93 -17.34
N VAL A 126 -34.36 -0.26 -18.47
CA VAL A 126 -35.64 -0.01 -19.17
C VAL A 126 -36.23 -1.27 -19.85
N THR A 127 -35.53 -2.37 -19.90
CA THR A 127 -35.98 -3.59 -20.62
C THR A 127 -36.07 -4.80 -19.68
N GLY A 128 -37.29 -5.15 -19.32
CA GLY A 128 -37.59 -6.38 -18.60
C GLY A 128 -37.15 -6.39 -17.13
N ASN A 129 -37.01 -7.57 -16.55
CA ASN A 129 -36.53 -7.78 -15.17
C ASN A 129 -35.01 -7.63 -15.02
N ALA A 130 -34.35 -6.77 -15.80
CA ALA A 130 -32.91 -6.56 -15.72
C ALA A 130 -32.54 -5.87 -14.40
N VAL A 131 -31.57 -6.44 -13.74
CA VAL A 131 -31.01 -5.96 -12.48
C VAL A 131 -29.74 -5.17 -12.78
N SER A 132 -29.60 -3.98 -12.24
CA SER A 132 -28.32 -3.25 -12.29
C SER A 132 -27.26 -4.14 -11.64
N HIS A 133 -26.11 -4.33 -12.30
CA HIS A 133 -25.10 -5.30 -11.86
C HIS A 133 -23.69 -4.71 -11.96
N LYS A 134 -22.87 -5.04 -10.96
CA LYS A 134 -21.44 -4.71 -10.93
C LYS A 134 -20.63 -5.92 -10.48
N THR A 135 -19.57 -6.22 -11.21
CA THR A 135 -18.54 -7.16 -10.77
C THR A 135 -17.41 -6.36 -10.13
N ILE A 136 -16.94 -6.81 -8.97
CA ILE A 136 -15.97 -6.14 -8.12
C ILE A 136 -14.87 -7.15 -7.79
N ALA A 137 -13.61 -6.80 -8.08
CA ALA A 137 -12.45 -7.59 -7.70
C ALA A 137 -12.06 -7.28 -6.24
N LEU A 138 -11.97 -8.32 -5.41
CA LEU A 138 -11.51 -8.20 -4.04
C LEU A 138 -9.98 -8.29 -4.00
N ASN A 139 -9.37 -7.46 -3.15
CA ASN A 139 -7.96 -7.52 -2.83
C ASN A 139 -7.76 -7.96 -1.39
N THR A 140 -6.71 -8.74 -1.13
CA THR A 140 -6.33 -9.08 0.24
C THR A 140 -5.74 -7.87 0.94
N TYR A 141 -6.01 -7.75 2.23
CA TYR A 141 -5.33 -6.80 3.10
C TYR A 141 -5.25 -7.38 4.53
N ASN A 142 -4.24 -6.96 5.27
CA ASN A 142 -4.19 -7.29 6.68
C ASN A 142 -4.86 -6.17 7.49
N ALA A 143 -6.07 -6.42 7.99
CA ALA A 143 -6.85 -5.42 8.73
C ALA A 143 -6.20 -5.01 10.07
N GLN A 144 -5.22 -5.77 10.55
CA GLN A 144 -4.54 -5.51 11.82
C GLN A 144 -3.27 -4.67 11.65
N ASP A 145 -2.63 -4.70 10.47
CA ASP A 145 -1.32 -4.09 10.29
C ASP A 145 -1.35 -2.75 9.53
N GLY A 146 -2.29 -2.50 8.67
CA GLY A 146 -2.66 -1.18 8.09
C GLY A 146 -1.58 -0.32 7.46
N PHE A 147 -0.30 -0.62 7.60
CA PHE A 147 0.76 0.05 6.89
C PHE A 147 0.90 -0.50 5.47
N VAL A 148 1.13 0.41 4.51
CA VAL A 148 1.40 0.07 3.11
C VAL A 148 2.58 0.87 2.59
N ILE A 149 3.32 0.30 1.65
CA ILE A 149 4.34 1.02 0.89
C ILE A 149 3.60 1.86 -0.15
N SER A 150 3.48 3.17 0.07
CA SER A 150 2.74 4.06 -0.83
C SER A 150 3.59 4.57 -2.01
N GLU A 151 4.92 4.62 -1.84
CA GLU A 151 5.83 5.08 -2.89
C GLU A 151 7.24 4.53 -2.66
N ILE A 152 7.95 4.16 -3.74
CA ILE A 152 9.40 3.90 -3.74
C ILE A 152 10.03 4.70 -4.86
N PHE A 153 10.77 5.74 -4.51
CA PHE A 153 11.55 6.53 -5.45
C PHE A 153 12.98 5.99 -5.54
N PHE A 154 13.17 5.00 -6.40
CA PHE A 154 14.43 4.25 -6.54
C PHE A 154 15.34 4.74 -7.67
N THR A 155 14.83 5.50 -8.64
CA THR A 155 15.61 5.92 -9.81
C THR A 155 16.57 7.05 -9.51
N GLY A 156 16.26 7.87 -8.50
CA GLY A 156 16.87 9.17 -8.31
C GLY A 156 16.52 10.15 -9.43
N THR A 157 16.79 11.43 -9.21
CA THR A 157 16.48 12.52 -10.14
C THR A 157 17.61 12.72 -11.14
N LEU A 158 17.28 13.04 -12.39
CA LEU A 158 18.30 13.43 -13.37
C LEU A 158 18.80 14.85 -13.07
N THR A 159 20.12 15.06 -13.15
CA THR A 159 20.70 16.40 -13.10
C THR A 159 20.31 17.22 -14.34
N PRO A 160 20.48 18.54 -14.35
CA PRO A 160 20.26 19.37 -15.54
C PRO A 160 21.05 18.89 -16.77
N GLU A 161 22.20 18.22 -16.56
CA GLU A 161 23.02 17.62 -17.62
C GLU A 161 22.57 16.22 -18.04
N GLY A 162 21.44 15.72 -17.49
CA GLY A 162 20.88 14.40 -17.79
C GLY A 162 21.61 13.22 -17.15
N LYS A 163 22.42 13.46 -16.13
CA LYS A 163 23.10 12.38 -15.35
C LYS A 163 22.18 11.93 -14.21
N GLN A 164 22.18 10.65 -13.92
CA GLN A 164 21.45 10.10 -12.77
C GLN A 164 22.08 10.59 -11.46
N TYR A 165 21.21 11.04 -10.54
CA TYR A 165 21.57 11.42 -9.17
C TYR A 165 20.73 10.57 -8.21
N ALA A 166 21.32 9.52 -7.65
CA ALA A 166 20.59 8.51 -6.88
C ALA A 166 20.57 8.77 -5.36
N ASN A 167 21.21 9.85 -4.89
CA ASN A 167 21.27 10.12 -3.44
C ASN A 167 19.94 10.64 -2.86
N ASP A 168 19.00 11.04 -3.71
CA ASP A 168 17.66 11.52 -3.34
C ASP A 168 16.59 10.43 -3.40
N GLN A 169 17.01 9.17 -3.32
CA GLN A 169 16.09 8.02 -3.20
C GLN A 169 15.37 8.05 -1.84
N TYR A 170 14.12 7.59 -1.82
CA TYR A 170 13.31 7.47 -0.60
C TYR A 170 12.21 6.43 -0.75
N ILE A 171 11.62 6.07 0.38
CA ILE A 171 10.43 5.24 0.48
C ILE A 171 9.38 6.01 1.30
N LYS A 172 8.11 5.94 0.89
CA LYS A 172 6.97 6.36 1.71
C LYS A 172 6.19 5.16 2.21
N ILE A 173 5.82 5.23 3.46
CA ILE A 173 4.95 4.26 4.12
C ILE A 173 3.73 5.02 4.62
N ALA A 174 2.53 4.58 4.25
CA ALA A 174 1.27 5.18 4.65
C ALA A 174 0.53 4.31 5.68
N ASN A 175 -0.16 4.95 6.61
CA ASN A 175 -1.17 4.28 7.41
C ASN A 175 -2.50 4.25 6.64
N ASN A 176 -2.83 3.11 6.06
CA ASN A 176 -4.06 2.87 5.30
C ASN A 176 -5.19 2.27 6.18
N SER A 177 -5.09 2.38 7.51
CA SER A 177 -6.11 1.94 8.45
C SER A 177 -6.97 3.11 8.95
N ASP A 178 -8.06 2.79 9.67
CA ASP A 178 -8.96 3.78 10.28
C ASP A 178 -8.51 4.20 11.70
N SER A 179 -7.35 3.72 12.17
CA SER A 179 -6.83 3.97 13.52
C SER A 179 -5.41 4.49 13.50
N VAL A 180 -4.97 5.09 14.60
CA VAL A 180 -3.56 5.45 14.78
C VAL A 180 -2.74 4.17 14.92
N LEU A 181 -1.75 4.02 14.07
CA LEU A 181 -0.74 2.97 14.14
C LEU A 181 0.59 3.55 14.65
N TYR A 182 1.47 2.68 15.13
CA TYR A 182 2.79 3.08 15.60
C TYR A 182 3.87 2.43 14.72
N ALA A 183 4.72 3.27 14.15
CA ALA A 183 5.77 2.80 13.24
C ALA A 183 6.96 2.15 13.96
N ASP A 184 7.05 2.29 15.29
CA ASP A 184 8.12 1.71 16.11
C ASP A 184 8.30 0.22 15.87
N GLY A 185 9.51 -0.20 15.55
CA GLY A 185 9.85 -1.59 15.27
C GLY A 185 9.33 -2.11 13.92
N LEU A 186 8.79 -1.24 13.05
CA LEU A 186 8.51 -1.59 11.66
C LEU A 186 9.84 -1.76 10.92
N ALA A 187 9.98 -2.86 10.19
CA ALA A 187 11.14 -3.16 9.37
C ALA A 187 10.89 -2.77 7.91
N PHE A 188 11.88 -2.17 7.28
CA PHE A 188 12.02 -2.14 5.84
C PHE A 188 13.05 -3.19 5.41
N VAL A 189 12.73 -3.99 4.39
CA VAL A 189 13.60 -5.07 3.90
C VAL A 189 13.74 -5.06 2.39
N GLU A 190 14.94 -5.43 1.91
CA GLU A 190 15.26 -5.65 0.49
C GLU A 190 15.49 -7.13 0.22
N SER A 191 15.02 -7.63 -0.94
CA SER A 191 15.23 -9.01 -1.36
C SER A 191 16.66 -9.25 -1.85
N SER A 192 17.22 -10.42 -1.54
CA SER A 192 18.43 -10.92 -2.21
C SER A 192 18.18 -11.30 -3.66
N PHE A 193 16.95 -11.63 -4.01
CA PHE A 193 16.61 -12.10 -5.35
C PHE A 193 16.05 -10.96 -6.19
N MET A 194 16.34 -11.03 -7.50
CA MET A 194 15.90 -10.02 -8.45
C MET A 194 14.74 -10.54 -9.28
N THR A 195 13.78 -9.70 -9.56
CA THR A 195 12.62 -10.00 -10.42
C THR A 195 12.97 -10.29 -11.87
N VAL A 196 14.18 -9.91 -12.30
CA VAL A 196 14.72 -10.06 -13.66
C VAL A 196 15.62 -11.29 -13.84
N SER A 197 15.80 -12.10 -12.78
CA SER A 197 16.64 -13.30 -12.80
C SER A 197 16.03 -14.38 -11.92
N LYS A 198 15.43 -15.40 -12.55
CA LYS A 198 14.85 -16.52 -11.83
C LYS A 198 15.81 -17.72 -11.90
N PHE A 199 16.08 -18.32 -10.75
CA PHE A 199 16.86 -19.55 -10.61
C PHE A 199 16.10 -20.58 -9.76
N ASP A 200 16.53 -21.84 -9.86
CA ASP A 200 16.06 -22.91 -8.98
C ASP A 200 16.92 -22.90 -7.72
N TYR A 201 16.42 -22.31 -6.66
CA TYR A 201 17.13 -22.17 -5.38
C TYR A 201 17.00 -23.44 -4.53
N THR A 202 18.09 -23.81 -3.84
CA THR A 202 18.11 -24.96 -2.93
C THR A 202 18.71 -24.53 -1.57
N PRO A 203 17.95 -24.62 -0.45
CA PRO A 203 16.54 -24.95 -0.39
C PRO A 203 15.66 -23.84 -0.97
N ASP A 204 14.53 -24.17 -1.57
CA ASP A 204 13.48 -23.23 -1.90
C ASP A 204 12.65 -22.99 -0.65
N ILE A 205 12.67 -21.73 -0.17
CA ILE A 205 11.96 -21.31 1.05
C ILE A 205 10.86 -20.27 0.78
N MET A 206 10.59 -19.95 -0.48
CA MET A 206 9.77 -18.79 -0.84
C MET A 206 8.33 -18.86 -0.36
N ASN A 207 7.80 -20.08 -0.15
CA ASN A 207 6.48 -20.27 0.47
C ASN A 207 6.46 -19.96 1.97
N GLN A 208 7.62 -19.85 2.61
CA GLN A 208 7.75 -19.64 4.05
C GLN A 208 8.38 -18.30 4.42
N ALA A 209 9.34 -17.86 3.62
CA ALA A 209 10.09 -16.65 3.90
C ALA A 209 10.66 -16.01 2.62
N MET A 210 10.77 -14.69 2.64
CA MET A 210 11.55 -13.90 1.70
C MET A 210 13.03 -13.97 2.08
N THR A 211 13.91 -14.24 1.12
CA THR A 211 15.37 -14.12 1.31
C THR A 211 15.77 -12.67 1.17
N ILE A 212 16.43 -12.11 2.19
CA ILE A 212 16.73 -10.69 2.26
C ILE A 212 18.22 -10.40 2.32
N ASP A 213 18.61 -9.27 1.72
CA ASP A 213 19.96 -8.71 1.72
C ASP A 213 20.09 -7.53 2.68
N ALA A 214 18.98 -6.88 3.04
CA ALA A 214 19.00 -5.78 3.99
C ALA A 214 17.74 -5.77 4.88
N ILE A 215 17.91 -5.33 6.13
CA ILE A 215 16.83 -5.07 7.08
C ILE A 215 17.18 -3.88 7.96
N TYR A 216 16.31 -2.87 7.95
CA TYR A 216 16.38 -1.64 8.72
C TYR A 216 15.12 -1.48 9.54
N ILE A 217 15.25 -1.14 10.81
CA ILE A 217 14.14 -1.03 11.76
C ILE A 217 13.89 0.43 12.13
N ILE A 218 12.65 0.87 12.10
CA ILE A 218 12.26 2.16 12.69
C ILE A 218 12.50 2.08 14.21
N PRO A 219 13.32 3.00 14.78
CA PRO A 219 13.60 3.01 16.21
C PRO A 219 12.33 3.25 17.04
N GLY A 220 12.41 3.01 18.35
CA GLY A 220 11.35 3.32 19.29
C GLY A 220 10.97 2.12 20.17
N SER A 221 10.21 2.42 21.22
CA SER A 221 9.81 1.44 22.25
C SER A 221 8.38 0.94 22.07
N GLY A 222 7.71 1.31 20.96
CA GLY A 222 6.40 0.80 20.57
C GLY A 222 5.28 1.87 20.48
N LYS A 223 5.51 3.12 20.93
CA LYS A 223 4.52 4.21 20.91
C LYS A 223 5.12 5.60 20.68
N GLU A 224 6.33 5.67 20.16
CA GLU A 224 7.04 6.95 19.98
C GLU A 224 6.69 7.61 18.66
N HIS A 225 6.36 6.81 17.63
CA HIS A 225 6.08 7.28 16.29
C HIS A 225 4.62 6.98 15.87
N PRO A 226 3.62 7.74 16.40
CA PRO A 226 2.22 7.56 16.03
C PRO A 226 1.94 8.11 14.62
N ILE A 227 1.36 7.28 13.77
CA ILE A 227 0.96 7.62 12.41
C ILE A 227 -0.57 7.60 12.33
N LYS A 228 -1.17 8.74 12.03
CA LYS A 228 -2.63 8.87 11.92
C LYS A 228 -3.16 8.21 10.64
N PRO A 229 -4.46 7.87 10.58
CA PRO A 229 -5.10 7.42 9.35
C PRO A 229 -4.81 8.35 8.17
N GLY A 230 -4.34 7.77 7.06
CA GLY A 230 -3.97 8.50 5.84
C GLY A 230 -2.69 9.32 5.90
N GLN A 231 -1.97 9.31 7.04
CA GLN A 231 -0.66 9.96 7.14
C GLN A 231 0.42 9.06 6.54
N GLU A 232 1.39 9.69 5.88
CA GLU A 232 2.61 9.05 5.35
C GLU A 232 3.82 9.44 6.18
N ILE A 233 4.82 8.56 6.19
CA ILE A 233 6.19 8.84 6.66
C ILE A 233 7.19 8.58 5.54
N ILE A 234 8.27 9.33 5.54
CA ILE A 234 9.35 9.27 4.56
C ILE A 234 10.60 8.66 5.20
N LEU A 235 11.09 7.57 4.62
CA LEU A 235 12.40 7.00 4.89
C LEU A 235 13.34 7.47 3.78
N ALA A 236 14.20 8.45 4.04
CA ALA A 236 15.11 9.00 3.06
C ALA A 236 16.43 8.21 3.02
N LEU A 237 17.00 8.03 1.84
CA LEU A 237 18.36 7.48 1.74
C LEU A 237 19.37 8.45 2.40
N ASN A 238 19.25 9.75 2.10
CA ASN A 238 19.97 10.82 2.77
C ASN A 238 18.99 11.96 3.06
N ALA A 239 18.80 12.28 4.33
CA ALA A 239 17.85 13.31 4.77
C ALA A 239 18.46 14.73 4.67
N LYS A 240 18.64 15.21 3.44
CA LYS A 240 19.20 16.54 3.18
C LYS A 240 18.46 17.28 2.07
N ASN A 241 18.76 18.59 1.92
CA ASN A 241 18.24 19.37 0.79
C ASN A 241 19.06 19.06 -0.47
N HIS A 242 18.58 18.12 -1.28
CA HIS A 242 19.26 17.71 -2.51
C HIS A 242 19.23 18.77 -3.60
N LYS A 243 18.34 19.78 -3.52
CA LYS A 243 18.30 20.91 -4.48
C LYS A 243 19.59 21.73 -4.49
N GLU A 244 20.37 21.70 -3.42
CA GLU A 244 21.67 22.37 -3.35
C GLU A 244 22.72 21.73 -4.25
N ILE A 245 22.56 20.44 -4.57
CA ILE A 245 23.48 19.66 -5.41
C ILE A 245 22.89 19.45 -6.81
N ASN A 246 21.60 19.18 -6.89
CA ASN A 246 20.85 18.93 -8.12
C ASN A 246 19.56 19.76 -8.11
N SER A 247 19.51 20.85 -8.90
CA SER A 247 18.36 21.77 -8.93
C SER A 247 17.03 21.11 -9.34
N ASN A 248 17.07 19.94 -10.01
CA ASN A 248 15.89 19.17 -10.38
C ASN A 248 15.40 18.26 -9.24
N SER A 249 16.17 18.14 -8.16
CA SER A 249 15.87 17.25 -7.04
C SER A 249 14.91 17.89 -6.02
N MET A 250 14.75 17.26 -4.88
CA MET A 250 13.83 17.64 -3.83
C MET A 250 14.58 17.92 -2.50
N ASP A 251 13.86 18.49 -1.56
CA ASP A 251 14.35 18.70 -0.20
C ASP A 251 13.82 17.57 0.70
N LEU A 252 14.71 16.69 1.16
CA LEU A 252 14.42 15.60 2.09
C LEU A 252 14.95 15.89 3.51
N SER A 253 15.39 17.11 3.81
CA SER A 253 15.96 17.48 5.12
C SER A 253 14.99 17.32 6.29
N ASN A 254 13.69 17.19 6.01
CA ASN A 254 12.64 16.98 7.00
C ASN A 254 11.99 15.58 6.86
N ALA A 255 12.70 14.60 6.31
CA ALA A 255 12.24 13.21 6.31
C ALA A 255 12.00 12.73 7.75
N ASP A 256 11.12 11.75 7.92
CA ASP A 256 10.80 11.21 9.25
C ASP A 256 11.93 10.32 9.78
N PHE A 257 12.61 9.60 8.89
CA PHE A 257 13.77 8.75 9.18
C PHE A 257 14.76 8.77 8.03
N GLU A 258 16.03 8.42 8.31
CA GLU A 258 17.00 8.17 7.26
C GLU A 258 17.74 6.84 7.44
N PHE A 259 18.19 6.30 6.30
CA PHE A 259 19.17 5.23 6.30
C PHE A 259 20.54 5.84 6.60
N TYR A 260 21.22 5.31 7.61
CA TYR A 260 22.58 5.72 7.93
C TYR A 260 23.42 4.52 8.30
N ASP A 261 24.55 4.38 7.63
CA ASP A 261 25.47 3.27 7.83
C ASP A 261 26.89 3.74 8.12
N VAL A 262 27.48 3.10 9.12
CA VAL A 262 28.92 3.31 9.41
C VAL A 262 29.71 2.41 8.50
N SER A 263 30.24 2.98 7.41
CA SER A 263 31.07 2.27 6.46
C SER A 263 32.37 1.77 7.10
N SER A 264 32.75 0.52 6.79
CA SER A 264 34.08 0.00 7.13
C SER A 264 35.20 0.64 6.32
N ASN A 265 34.88 1.34 5.22
CA ASN A 265 35.82 2.03 4.36
C ASN A 265 35.58 3.55 4.42
N PRO A 266 36.49 4.35 5.01
CA PRO A 266 36.30 5.80 5.16
C PRO A 266 36.25 6.59 3.84
N LYS A 267 36.51 5.95 2.69
CA LYS A 267 36.30 6.56 1.38
C LYS A 267 34.83 6.53 0.91
N PHE A 268 34.01 5.78 1.60
CA PHE A 268 32.59 5.63 1.31
C PHE A 268 31.79 5.93 2.58
N SER A 269 31.99 7.12 3.14
CA SER A 269 31.19 7.59 4.28
C SER A 269 29.77 7.88 3.83
N ASP A 270 28.82 7.49 4.64
CA ASP A 270 27.44 7.90 4.50
C ASP A 270 27.21 9.31 5.05
N ASP A 271 26.17 9.97 4.57
CA ASP A 271 25.77 11.30 5.08
C ASP A 271 24.76 11.12 6.22
N ASP A 272 24.94 11.84 7.32
CA ASP A 272 24.09 11.79 8.52
C ASP A 272 23.47 13.16 8.78
N ASN A 273 22.15 13.23 8.88
CA ASN A 273 21.45 14.41 9.36
C ASN A 273 21.11 14.25 10.85
N PRO A 274 21.85 14.92 11.78
CA PRO A 274 21.63 14.73 13.21
C PRO A 274 20.24 15.17 13.72
N ASN A 275 19.43 15.82 12.87
CA ASN A 275 18.06 16.22 13.20
C ASN A 275 16.99 15.22 12.73
N VAL A 276 17.38 14.19 11.99
CA VAL A 276 16.48 13.13 11.49
C VAL A 276 16.88 11.82 12.17
N PRO A 277 15.95 11.08 12.79
CA PRO A 277 16.26 9.80 13.42
C PRO A 277 16.77 8.76 12.40
N ASN A 278 17.87 8.10 12.75
CA ASN A 278 18.42 7.01 11.92
C ASN A 278 17.63 5.72 12.10
N LEU A 279 17.38 5.01 10.99
CA LEU A 279 16.92 3.63 11.03
C LEU A 279 17.99 2.74 11.67
N VAL A 280 17.57 1.73 12.42
CA VAL A 280 18.48 0.78 13.05
C VAL A 280 18.82 -0.32 12.06
N ASN A 281 20.04 -0.30 11.52
CA ASN A 281 20.55 -1.38 10.67
C ASN A 281 20.69 -2.66 11.48
N TRP A 282 19.90 -3.70 11.12
CA TRP A 282 20.08 -5.06 11.65
C TRP A 282 21.05 -5.85 10.80
N TYR A 283 20.95 -5.73 9.49
CA TYR A 283 21.83 -6.35 8.52
C TYR A 283 21.75 -5.60 7.18
N ASP A 284 22.88 -5.44 6.55
CA ASP A 284 23.04 -5.04 5.15
C ASP A 284 24.20 -5.82 4.57
N TYR A 285 24.03 -6.39 3.38
CA TYR A 285 25.09 -7.16 2.70
C TYR A 285 26.24 -6.26 2.21
N SER A 286 25.95 -4.96 2.02
CA SER A 286 26.95 -3.96 1.66
C SER A 286 27.92 -3.71 2.82
N ASN A 287 29.17 -3.51 2.52
CA ASN A 287 30.19 -3.13 3.52
C ASN A 287 30.36 -1.59 3.60
N THR A 288 29.51 -0.82 2.94
CA THR A 288 29.57 0.64 2.85
C THR A 288 28.34 1.29 3.42
N TYR A 289 27.38 1.56 2.60
CA TYR A 289 26.06 2.10 2.96
C TYR A 289 24.99 1.55 2.03
N PHE A 290 23.78 1.52 2.48
CA PHE A 290 22.61 1.03 1.74
C PHE A 290 22.24 1.99 0.61
N THR A 291 21.81 1.43 -0.52
CA THR A 291 21.17 2.17 -1.62
C THR A 291 20.10 1.31 -2.27
N LEU A 292 18.99 1.91 -2.66
CA LEU A 292 17.99 1.21 -3.47
C LEU A 292 18.56 0.89 -4.85
N HIS A 293 18.24 -0.30 -5.38
CA HIS A 293 18.67 -0.68 -6.72
C HIS A 293 18.05 0.26 -7.77
N ASN A 294 18.88 1.12 -8.39
CA ASN A 294 18.46 2.23 -9.25
C ASN A 294 17.74 1.83 -10.56
N ARG A 295 17.65 0.53 -10.86
CA ARG A 295 16.86 -0.02 -11.99
C ARG A 295 15.57 -0.71 -11.52
N GLY A 296 15.31 -0.76 -10.21
CA GLY A 296 14.14 -1.41 -9.65
C GLY A 296 14.09 -2.91 -9.95
N TYR A 297 15.14 -3.66 -9.67
CA TYR A 297 15.14 -5.11 -9.89
C TYR A 297 14.90 -5.92 -8.62
N HIS A 298 15.03 -5.28 -7.45
CA HIS A 298 14.76 -5.91 -6.17
C HIS A 298 13.29 -5.77 -5.77
N SER A 299 12.88 -6.64 -4.89
CA SER A 299 11.59 -6.55 -4.21
C SER A 299 11.81 -5.99 -2.81
N TYR A 300 10.84 -5.24 -2.34
CA TYR A 300 10.87 -4.60 -1.02
C TYR A 300 9.65 -5.01 -0.21
N ALA A 301 9.81 -5.02 1.11
CA ALA A 301 8.69 -5.26 1.99
C ALA A 301 8.81 -4.43 3.27
N ILE A 302 7.67 -4.19 3.91
CA ILE A 302 7.59 -3.78 5.29
C ILE A 302 7.11 -4.96 6.12
N ALA A 303 7.74 -5.15 7.28
CA ALA A 303 7.48 -6.29 8.15
C ALA A 303 7.47 -5.88 9.62
N LYS A 304 6.88 -6.72 10.47
CA LYS A 304 6.96 -6.58 11.93
C LYS A 304 7.68 -7.81 12.50
N PRO A 305 9.01 -7.74 12.70
CA PRO A 305 9.74 -8.84 13.31
C PRO A 305 9.24 -9.14 14.72
N GLU A 306 9.03 -10.43 15.01
CA GLU A 306 8.59 -10.91 16.34
C GLU A 306 9.78 -11.34 17.21
N THR A 307 10.96 -10.73 16.99
CA THR A 307 12.19 -11.07 17.70
C THR A 307 13.14 -9.86 17.76
N ASP A 308 14.19 -9.95 18.57
CA ASP A 308 15.28 -8.98 18.63
C ASP A 308 16.35 -9.24 17.55
N LYS A 309 17.25 -8.25 17.35
CA LYS A 309 18.34 -8.29 16.37
C LYS A 309 19.25 -9.51 16.54
N GLU A 310 19.69 -9.80 17.76
CA GLU A 310 20.66 -10.88 18.01
C GLU A 310 20.05 -12.24 17.71
N THR A 311 18.81 -12.43 18.12
CA THR A 311 18.03 -13.65 17.86
C THR A 311 17.75 -13.80 16.35
N PHE A 312 17.42 -12.70 15.66
CA PHE A 312 17.23 -12.69 14.21
C PHE A 312 18.51 -13.14 13.49
N LEU A 313 19.62 -12.48 13.76
CA LEU A 313 20.89 -12.78 13.09
C LEU A 313 21.37 -14.20 13.35
N ARG A 314 21.06 -14.78 14.51
CA ARG A 314 21.44 -16.15 14.86
C ARG A 314 20.53 -17.21 14.23
N ASN A 315 19.21 -17.00 14.26
CA ASN A 315 18.24 -18.06 13.98
C ASN A 315 17.66 -18.00 12.54
N TYR A 316 17.75 -16.85 11.88
CA TYR A 316 17.17 -16.66 10.54
C TYR A 316 18.22 -16.64 9.41
N TYR A 317 19.49 -16.76 9.76
CA TYR A 317 20.56 -17.00 8.80
C TYR A 317 20.41 -18.37 8.13
N TYR A 318 20.67 -18.45 6.81
CA TYR A 318 20.72 -19.72 6.09
C TYR A 318 21.63 -19.65 4.88
N LYS A 319 21.98 -20.82 4.36
CA LYS A 319 22.75 -20.97 3.12
C LYS A 319 21.87 -21.53 2.03
N TYR A 320 22.07 -21.07 0.83
CA TYR A 320 21.38 -21.55 -0.36
C TYR A 320 22.32 -21.65 -1.54
N SER A 321 21.89 -22.38 -2.56
CA SER A 321 22.62 -22.50 -3.82
C SER A 321 21.67 -22.43 -5.01
N TYR A 322 22.22 -22.08 -6.16
CA TYR A 322 21.53 -22.12 -7.44
C TYR A 322 22.55 -22.34 -8.56
N VAL A 323 22.08 -22.78 -9.73
CA VAL A 323 22.91 -22.98 -10.92
C VAL A 323 22.69 -21.83 -11.89
N MET A 324 23.78 -21.20 -12.29
CA MET A 324 23.82 -20.17 -13.33
C MET A 324 24.57 -20.69 -14.53
N SER A 325 24.05 -20.47 -15.74
CA SER A 325 24.75 -20.83 -16.99
C SER A 325 25.28 -19.58 -17.68
N SER A 326 26.57 -19.62 -18.08
CA SER A 326 27.18 -18.56 -18.84
C SER A 326 28.08 -19.18 -19.93
N ASN A 327 27.91 -18.76 -21.16
CA ASN A 327 28.66 -19.25 -22.34
C ASN A 327 28.69 -20.79 -22.46
N GLY A 328 27.55 -21.45 -22.18
CA GLY A 328 27.45 -22.91 -22.24
C GLY A 328 28.05 -23.66 -21.04
N THR A 329 28.62 -22.97 -20.07
CA THR A 329 29.14 -23.55 -18.82
C THR A 329 28.22 -23.27 -17.66
N SER A 330 27.95 -24.31 -16.86
CA SER A 330 27.13 -24.20 -15.66
C SER A 330 28.00 -24.01 -14.42
N TYR A 331 27.62 -23.06 -13.58
CA TYR A 331 28.31 -22.73 -12.32
C TYR A 331 27.34 -22.86 -11.17
N THR A 332 27.74 -23.64 -10.14
CA THR A 332 26.97 -23.66 -8.87
C THR A 332 27.39 -22.47 -8.02
N MET A 333 26.42 -21.60 -7.77
CA MET A 333 26.57 -20.44 -6.89
C MET A 333 26.15 -20.83 -5.48
N ASN A 334 27.05 -20.70 -4.52
CA ASN A 334 26.76 -20.87 -3.11
C ASN A 334 26.68 -19.49 -2.45
N LYS A 335 25.58 -19.21 -1.78
CA LYS A 335 25.26 -17.93 -1.17
C LYS A 335 24.71 -18.15 0.24
N ASP A 336 24.64 -17.07 0.96
CA ASP A 336 23.98 -16.98 2.26
C ASP A 336 23.15 -15.72 2.35
N GLY A 337 22.25 -15.66 3.31
CA GLY A 337 21.34 -14.55 3.55
C GLY A 337 20.49 -14.81 4.76
N TYR A 338 19.48 -13.96 4.94
CA TYR A 338 18.55 -14.09 6.05
C TYR A 338 17.15 -14.36 5.54
N LYS A 339 16.34 -15.03 6.37
CA LYS A 339 14.94 -15.36 6.08
C LYS A 339 14.05 -14.35 6.80
N MET A 340 13.28 -13.57 6.06
CA MET A 340 12.16 -12.80 6.61
C MET A 340 10.90 -13.66 6.49
N PRO A 341 10.33 -14.17 7.60
CA PRO A 341 9.12 -14.98 7.53
C PRO A 341 7.98 -14.27 6.83
N ASN A 342 7.28 -14.95 5.93
CA ASN A 342 6.14 -14.38 5.23
C ASN A 342 5.03 -13.91 6.19
N SER A 343 4.89 -14.56 7.35
CA SER A 343 3.92 -14.19 8.39
C SER A 343 4.22 -12.83 9.06
N TRP A 344 5.45 -12.34 8.97
CA TRP A 344 5.85 -11.03 9.52
C TRP A 344 5.69 -9.89 8.50
N ILE A 345 5.57 -10.22 7.22
CA ILE A 345 5.43 -9.23 6.16
C ILE A 345 4.02 -8.63 6.22
N ILE A 346 3.97 -7.31 6.28
CA ILE A 346 2.73 -6.51 6.30
C ILE A 346 2.33 -6.15 4.88
N ASP A 347 3.30 -5.66 4.10
CA ASP A 347 3.10 -5.28 2.70
C ASP A 347 4.39 -5.47 1.92
N ALA A 348 4.29 -5.71 0.61
CA ALA A 348 5.45 -5.94 -0.24
C ALA A 348 5.20 -5.49 -1.68
N VAL A 349 6.28 -5.16 -2.38
CA VAL A 349 6.25 -4.79 -3.79
C VAL A 349 7.36 -5.51 -4.56
N ASN A 350 7.02 -6.07 -5.73
CA ASN A 350 7.99 -6.60 -6.68
C ASN A 350 8.26 -5.54 -7.74
N LEU A 351 9.37 -4.81 -7.61
CA LEU A 351 9.77 -3.87 -8.63
C LEU A 351 10.42 -4.60 -9.81
N SER A 352 10.17 -4.13 -11.03
CA SER A 352 10.80 -4.66 -12.23
C SER A 352 10.70 -3.68 -13.40
N VAL A 353 11.43 -3.96 -14.46
CA VAL A 353 11.26 -3.33 -15.77
C VAL A 353 10.49 -4.30 -16.65
N ALA A 354 9.41 -3.84 -17.28
CA ALA A 354 8.49 -4.68 -18.05
C ALA A 354 9.18 -5.59 -19.07
N GLY A 355 10.23 -5.09 -19.76
CA GLY A 355 10.99 -5.88 -20.73
C GLY A 355 11.95 -6.93 -20.14
N SER A 356 12.16 -6.95 -18.82
CA SER A 356 13.12 -7.84 -18.15
C SER A 356 12.49 -8.67 -17.04
N TYR A 357 11.22 -8.42 -16.71
CA TYR A 357 10.50 -9.17 -15.66
C TYR A 357 10.43 -10.67 -15.99
N GLN A 358 10.76 -11.49 -15.01
CA GLN A 358 10.68 -12.95 -15.10
C GLN A 358 9.73 -13.56 -14.06
N TRP A 359 9.67 -13.02 -12.84
CA TRP A 359 8.91 -13.62 -11.74
C TRP A 359 8.71 -12.68 -10.55
N ASN A 360 7.75 -13.02 -9.69
CA ASN A 360 7.57 -12.38 -8.39
C ASN A 360 8.48 -13.03 -7.35
N VAL A 361 9.40 -12.27 -6.78
CA VAL A 361 10.27 -12.70 -5.68
C VAL A 361 9.48 -12.83 -4.39
N VAL A 362 8.58 -11.88 -4.16
CA VAL A 362 7.63 -11.94 -3.04
C VAL A 362 6.28 -12.40 -3.57
N SER A 363 5.64 -13.30 -2.84
CA SER A 363 4.30 -13.80 -3.23
C SER A 363 3.31 -12.64 -3.37
N ALA A 364 2.52 -12.65 -4.44
CA ALA A 364 1.45 -11.68 -4.64
C ALA A 364 0.42 -11.64 -3.49
N LEU A 365 0.35 -12.70 -2.67
CA LEU A 365 -0.51 -12.76 -1.49
C LEU A 365 -0.07 -11.82 -0.34
N LEU A 366 1.18 -11.36 -0.39
CA LEU A 366 1.76 -10.46 0.61
C LEU A 366 1.70 -8.99 0.16
N MET A 367 1.18 -8.71 -1.03
CA MET A 367 1.00 -7.36 -1.55
C MET A 367 -0.41 -6.87 -1.23
N GLN A 368 -0.55 -5.85 -0.40
CA GLN A 368 -1.87 -5.36 0.02
C GLN A 368 -2.62 -4.60 -1.06
N ASP A 369 -1.94 -3.92 -1.93
CA ASP A 369 -2.52 -3.03 -2.96
C ASP A 369 -2.55 -3.62 -4.37
N GLY A 370 -2.05 -4.86 -4.55
CA GLY A 370 -2.04 -5.54 -5.85
C GLY A 370 -1.15 -4.86 -6.89
N LEU A 371 -0.20 -4.01 -6.47
CA LEU A 371 0.74 -3.35 -7.37
C LEU A 371 1.62 -4.41 -8.06
N THR A 372 1.33 -4.65 -9.32
CA THR A 372 2.12 -5.48 -10.22
C THR A 372 3.18 -4.62 -10.93
N ALA A 373 4.15 -5.26 -11.57
CA ALA A 373 5.24 -4.61 -12.31
C ALA A 373 4.82 -3.52 -13.33
N GLU A 374 3.53 -3.40 -13.66
CA GLU A 374 3.01 -2.38 -14.57
C GLU A 374 3.06 -0.94 -14.01
N VAL A 375 3.05 -0.78 -12.68
CA VAL A 375 3.10 0.55 -12.03
C VAL A 375 4.42 1.27 -12.28
N LEU A 376 5.51 0.54 -12.48
CA LEU A 376 6.83 1.12 -12.74
C LEU A 376 6.95 1.90 -14.05
N THR A 377 6.12 1.62 -15.04
CA THR A 377 6.09 2.39 -16.29
C THR A 377 5.48 3.78 -16.07
N MET A 378 4.56 3.92 -15.13
CA MET A 378 3.91 5.21 -14.80
C MET A 378 4.81 6.12 -13.95
N ILE A 379 5.56 5.59 -13.00
CA ILE A 379 6.50 6.38 -12.16
C ILE A 379 7.60 7.00 -13.03
N LYS A 380 8.07 6.31 -14.08
CA LYS A 380 9.02 6.90 -15.05
C LYS A 380 8.44 8.05 -15.87
N GLN A 381 7.13 8.10 -16.08
CA GLN A 381 6.48 9.18 -16.84
C GLN A 381 6.16 10.39 -15.96
N ASP A 382 5.88 10.21 -14.68
CA ASP A 382 5.56 11.31 -13.76
C ASP A 382 6.79 12.02 -13.19
N SER A 383 7.94 11.36 -13.08
CA SER A 383 9.21 12.02 -12.76
C SER A 383 9.65 13.04 -13.84
N ALA A 384 9.04 13.03 -15.01
CA ALA A 384 9.21 14.04 -16.04
C ALA A 384 8.22 15.23 -15.91
N ARG A 385 7.37 15.25 -14.88
CA ARG A 385 6.33 16.28 -14.65
C ARG A 385 6.41 17.01 -13.30
N LEU A 386 7.44 16.74 -12.48
CA LEU A 386 7.70 17.49 -11.23
C LEU A 386 8.72 18.59 -11.41
#